data_f96e5b41118c8ce1dcb65c4142091ec6
#
_entry.id   f96e5b41118c8ce1dcb65c4142091ec6
#
_cell.length_a   1.000
_cell.length_b   1.000
_cell.length_c   1.000
_cell.angle_alpha   90.00
_cell.angle_beta   90.00
_cell.angle_gamma   90.00
#
_symmetry.space_group_name_H-M   'P 1'
#
loop_
_entity.id
_entity.type
_entity.pdbx_description
1 polymer ?
#
loop_
_entity_poly.entity_id
_entity_poly.type
_entity_poly.pdbx_seq_one_letter_code
_entity_poly.pdbx_strand_id
1 'polypeptide(L)'
;MTRSALLSVTLILGALTAIAPMSIDMYLPGLPTLGREFHAEAGTVELTLTAFFVALALSQLLYGPFADRFGRTAPLYVGLILYVVASVACALAPDIYTLIGMRFLQASGGCAGIVIARAVVRDLFESREAARMFSLMMLVMGSAPILAPIAGGYLLV
;
A
#
# COMPACT_ATOMS: atom_id res chain seq x y z
N MET A 1 -21.07 17.66 8.07
CA MET A 1 -19.92 17.20 8.93
C MET A 1 -19.25 18.41 9.56
N THR A 2 -18.73 18.30 10.81
CA THR A 2 -17.90 19.33 11.42
C THR A 2 -16.56 19.41 10.72
N ARG A 3 -15.91 20.59 10.73
CA ARG A 3 -14.60 20.80 10.08
C ARG A 3 -13.51 19.85 10.61
N SER A 4 -13.56 19.52 11.89
CA SER A 4 -12.66 18.56 12.54
C SER A 4 -12.91 17.11 12.04
N ALA A 5 -14.16 16.69 11.90
CA ALA A 5 -14.49 15.35 11.37
C ALA A 5 -14.03 15.21 9.90
N LEU A 6 -14.19 16.25 9.09
CA LEU A 6 -13.71 16.26 7.72
C LEU A 6 -12.18 16.08 7.65
N LEU A 7 -11.43 16.81 8.47
CA LEU A 7 -9.97 16.69 8.55
C LEU A 7 -9.54 15.28 8.97
N SER A 8 -10.18 14.70 9.98
CA SER A 8 -9.87 13.34 10.44
C SER A 8 -10.10 12.30 9.34
N VAL A 9 -11.24 12.37 8.65
CA VAL A 9 -11.53 11.47 7.53
C VAL A 9 -10.51 11.64 6.41
N THR A 10 -10.16 12.88 6.04
CA THR A 10 -9.15 13.16 5.01
C THR A 10 -7.79 12.56 5.36
N LEU A 11 -7.33 12.74 6.60
CA LEU A 11 -6.05 12.21 7.05
C LEU A 11 -6.02 10.68 7.07
N ILE A 12 -7.09 10.05 7.58
CA ILE A 12 -7.19 8.58 7.61
C ILE A 12 -7.19 8.01 6.19
N LEU A 13 -8.04 8.54 5.31
CA LEU A 13 -8.12 8.05 3.92
C LEU A 13 -6.83 8.34 3.15
N GLY A 14 -6.20 9.49 3.39
CA GLY A 14 -4.88 9.83 2.83
C GLY A 14 -3.80 8.84 3.29
N ALA A 15 -3.72 8.56 4.59
CA ALA A 15 -2.79 7.59 5.14
C ALA A 15 -3.00 6.18 4.57
N LEU A 16 -4.25 5.72 4.47
CA LEU A 16 -4.59 4.42 3.89
C LEU A 16 -4.13 4.31 2.42
N THR A 17 -4.30 5.36 1.63
CA THR A 17 -3.86 5.36 0.23
C THR A 17 -2.35 5.46 0.06
N ALA A 18 -1.62 5.98 1.03
CA ALA A 18 -0.17 6.11 1.01
C ALA A 18 0.56 4.80 1.33
N ILE A 19 -0.09 3.81 1.98
CA ILE A 19 0.54 2.55 2.42
C ILE A 19 1.26 1.84 1.27
N ALA A 20 0.58 1.59 0.15
CA ALA A 20 1.16 0.84 -0.96
C ALA A 20 2.27 1.61 -1.70
N PRO A 21 2.11 2.90 -2.08
CA PRO A 21 3.21 3.69 -2.64
C PRO A 21 4.42 3.75 -1.72
N MET A 22 4.24 4.03 -0.43
CA MET A 22 5.35 4.05 0.52
C MET A 22 6.07 2.70 0.62
N SER A 23 5.33 1.58 0.57
CA SER A 23 5.93 0.24 0.59
C SER A 23 6.78 -0.07 -0.64
N ILE A 24 6.53 0.60 -1.77
CA ILE A 24 7.32 0.49 -2.99
C ILE A 24 8.54 1.41 -2.88
N ASP A 25 8.31 2.69 -2.61
CA ASP A 25 9.33 3.72 -2.73
C ASP A 25 10.39 3.62 -1.63
N MET A 26 10.02 3.23 -0.39
CA MET A 26 10.96 2.94 0.69
C MET A 26 11.81 1.68 0.44
N TYR A 27 11.31 0.76 -0.37
CA TYR A 27 11.99 -0.49 -0.68
C TYR A 27 13.07 -0.32 -1.77
N LEU A 28 12.90 0.64 -2.70
CA LEU A 28 13.78 0.83 -3.84
C LEU A 28 15.27 1.02 -3.46
N PRO A 29 15.64 1.85 -2.47
CA PRO A 29 17.04 2.00 -2.07
C PRO A 29 17.67 0.70 -1.53
N GLY A 30 16.85 -0.23 -1.02
CA GLY A 30 17.28 -1.52 -0.45
C GLY A 30 17.57 -2.60 -1.49
N LEU A 31 17.14 -2.48 -2.74
CA LEU A 31 17.30 -3.52 -3.76
C LEU A 31 18.76 -4.01 -3.92
N PRO A 32 19.80 -3.13 -4.01
CA PRO A 32 21.17 -3.60 -4.13
C PRO A 32 21.67 -4.35 -2.90
N THR A 33 21.18 -4.00 -1.72
CA THR A 33 21.51 -4.66 -0.46
C THR A 33 20.90 -6.06 -0.40
N LEU A 34 19.63 -6.20 -0.80
CA LEU A 34 18.96 -7.49 -0.90
C LEU A 34 19.66 -8.45 -1.87
N GLY A 35 20.11 -7.96 -3.02
CA GLY A 35 20.88 -8.76 -3.97
C GLY A 35 22.16 -9.34 -3.35
N ARG A 36 22.86 -8.55 -2.54
CA ARG A 36 24.07 -8.99 -1.82
C ARG A 36 23.75 -9.96 -0.67
N GLU A 37 22.73 -9.68 0.10
CA GLU A 37 22.36 -10.46 1.29
C GLU A 37 21.81 -11.84 0.92
N PHE A 38 20.96 -11.92 -0.10
CA PHE A 38 20.38 -13.17 -0.59
C PHE A 38 21.22 -13.86 -1.68
N HIS A 39 22.37 -13.30 -2.05
CA HIS A 39 23.22 -13.79 -3.15
C HIS A 39 22.41 -13.99 -4.45
N ALA A 40 21.47 -13.09 -4.72
CA ALA A 40 20.51 -13.18 -5.81
C ALA A 40 20.91 -12.24 -6.96
N GLU A 41 20.66 -12.69 -8.19
CA GLU A 41 20.83 -11.86 -9.38
C GLU A 41 19.83 -10.68 -9.38
N ALA A 42 20.21 -9.57 -10.00
CA ALA A 42 19.38 -8.36 -10.06
C ALA A 42 17.97 -8.63 -10.57
N GLY A 43 17.83 -9.46 -11.62
CA GLY A 43 16.54 -9.85 -12.16
C GLY A 43 15.64 -10.59 -11.14
N THR A 44 16.22 -11.44 -10.29
CA THR A 44 15.47 -12.14 -9.23
C THR A 44 15.02 -11.18 -8.14
N VAL A 45 15.85 -10.19 -7.79
CA VAL A 45 15.49 -9.15 -6.83
C VAL A 45 14.34 -8.30 -7.37
N GLU A 46 14.36 -7.94 -8.66
CA GLU A 46 13.28 -7.18 -9.31
C GLU A 46 11.96 -7.93 -9.35
N LEU A 47 11.95 -9.26 -9.31
CA LEU A 47 10.73 -10.06 -9.18
C LEU A 47 9.97 -9.76 -7.89
N THR A 48 10.61 -9.30 -6.83
CA THR A 48 9.94 -8.87 -5.59
C THR A 48 9.02 -7.68 -5.83
N LEU A 49 9.45 -6.72 -6.65
CA LEU A 49 8.63 -5.58 -7.08
C LEU A 49 7.54 -6.01 -8.07
N THR A 50 7.90 -6.85 -9.03
CA THR A 50 6.95 -7.38 -10.02
C THR A 50 5.81 -8.13 -9.31
N ALA A 51 6.12 -9.01 -8.37
CA ALA A 51 5.13 -9.73 -7.56
C ALA A 51 4.22 -8.76 -6.79
N PHE A 52 4.79 -7.69 -6.22
CA PHE A 52 4.02 -6.66 -5.54
C PHE A 52 3.04 -5.97 -6.49
N PHE A 53 3.47 -5.52 -7.66
CA PHE A 53 2.61 -4.85 -8.64
C PHE A 53 1.52 -5.77 -9.20
N VAL A 54 1.86 -7.02 -9.51
CA VAL A 54 0.89 -8.03 -9.98
C VAL A 54 -0.18 -8.27 -8.91
N ALA A 55 0.24 -8.48 -7.66
CA ALA A 55 -0.69 -8.67 -6.55
C ALA A 55 -1.59 -7.45 -6.34
N LEU A 56 -1.03 -6.24 -6.42
CA LEU A 56 -1.77 -4.99 -6.28
C LEU A 56 -2.85 -4.89 -7.36
N ALA A 57 -2.51 -5.19 -8.62
CA ALA A 57 -3.43 -5.13 -9.75
C ALA A 57 -4.56 -6.17 -9.62
N LEU A 58 -4.23 -7.42 -9.30
CA LEU A 58 -5.22 -8.48 -9.13
C LEU A 58 -6.14 -8.20 -7.95
N SER A 59 -5.59 -7.74 -6.84
CA SER A 59 -6.36 -7.45 -5.63
C SER A 59 -7.34 -6.27 -5.82
N GLN A 60 -7.02 -5.29 -6.68
CA GLN A 60 -7.96 -4.21 -6.99
C GLN A 60 -9.27 -4.73 -7.59
N LEU A 61 -9.21 -5.80 -8.39
CA LEU A 61 -10.40 -6.42 -8.99
C LEU A 61 -11.26 -7.13 -7.93
N LEU A 62 -10.64 -7.65 -6.88
CA LEU A 62 -11.32 -8.42 -5.84
C LEU A 62 -11.92 -7.52 -4.75
N TYR A 63 -11.19 -6.50 -4.29
CA TYR A 63 -11.64 -5.65 -3.18
C TYR A 63 -12.92 -4.86 -3.48
N GLY A 64 -13.17 -4.48 -4.74
CA GLY A 64 -14.41 -3.80 -5.14
C GLY A 64 -15.66 -4.62 -4.78
N PRO A 65 -15.88 -5.79 -5.40
CA PRO A 65 -17.00 -6.67 -5.12
C PRO A 65 -17.08 -7.11 -3.65
N PHE A 66 -15.93 -7.38 -3.00
CA PHE A 66 -15.91 -7.73 -1.58
C PHE A 66 -16.42 -6.59 -0.68
N ALA A 67 -15.97 -5.36 -0.94
CA ALA A 67 -16.39 -4.20 -0.18
C ALA A 67 -17.87 -3.85 -0.41
N ASP A 68 -18.41 -4.14 -1.60
CA ASP A 68 -19.83 -3.95 -1.90
C ASP A 68 -20.71 -5.00 -1.20
N ARG A 69 -20.22 -6.24 -1.04
CA ARG A 69 -20.98 -7.33 -0.41
C ARG A 69 -20.91 -7.33 1.12
N PHE A 70 -19.74 -7.07 1.71
CA PHE A 70 -19.50 -7.20 3.15
C PHE A 70 -19.35 -5.84 3.86
N GLY A 71 -19.60 -4.74 3.15
CA GLY A 71 -19.38 -3.38 3.66
C GLY A 71 -17.90 -2.98 3.62
N ARG A 72 -17.62 -1.70 3.93
CA ARG A 72 -16.27 -1.11 3.78
C ARG A 72 -15.32 -1.53 4.90
N THR A 73 -15.84 -1.78 6.09
CA THR A 73 -15.03 -1.96 7.31
C THR A 73 -14.35 -3.33 7.38
N ALA A 74 -15.09 -4.42 7.13
CA ALA A 74 -14.55 -5.77 7.26
C ALA A 74 -13.41 -6.07 6.27
N PRO A 75 -13.55 -5.80 4.94
CA PRO A 75 -12.44 -5.99 4.00
C PRO A 75 -11.23 -5.10 4.29
N LEU A 76 -11.44 -3.88 4.83
CA LEU A 76 -10.37 -2.99 5.22
C LEU A 76 -9.53 -3.58 6.36
N TYR A 77 -10.17 -4.04 7.42
CA TYR A 77 -9.43 -4.66 8.55
C TYR A 77 -8.70 -5.93 8.13
N VAL A 78 -9.35 -6.81 7.36
CA VAL A 78 -8.72 -8.03 6.84
C VAL A 78 -7.49 -7.67 6.00
N GLY A 79 -7.61 -6.69 5.11
CA GLY A 79 -6.50 -6.23 4.29
C GLY A 79 -5.35 -5.64 5.11
N LEU A 80 -5.65 -4.79 6.09
CA LEU A 80 -4.63 -4.19 6.95
C LEU A 80 -3.91 -5.23 7.82
N ILE A 81 -4.64 -6.20 8.38
CA ILE A 81 -4.03 -7.32 9.14
C ILE A 81 -3.12 -8.13 8.22
N LEU A 82 -3.60 -8.49 7.02
CA LEU A 82 -2.79 -9.20 6.03
C LEU A 82 -1.52 -8.41 5.67
N TYR A 83 -1.65 -7.09 5.46
CA TYR A 83 -0.51 -6.22 5.16
C TYR A 83 0.53 -6.24 6.29
N VAL A 84 0.11 -6.08 7.55
CA VAL A 84 1.02 -6.06 8.70
C VAL A 84 1.71 -7.42 8.87
N VAL A 85 0.95 -8.51 8.82
CA VAL A 85 1.50 -9.87 8.96
C VAL A 85 2.49 -10.17 7.83
N ALA A 86 2.13 -9.87 6.59
CA ALA A 86 3.02 -10.06 5.44
C ALA A 86 4.26 -9.15 5.51
N SER A 87 4.14 -7.93 6.04
CA SER A 87 5.29 -7.02 6.25
C SER A 87 6.29 -7.60 7.24
N VAL A 88 5.81 -8.16 8.36
CA VAL A 88 6.67 -8.86 9.33
C VAL A 88 7.30 -10.10 8.69
N ALA A 89 6.53 -10.86 7.91
CA ALA A 89 7.05 -12.04 7.21
C ALA A 89 8.10 -11.67 6.14
N CYS A 90 7.96 -10.52 5.46
CA CYS A 90 9.02 -10.01 4.57
C CYS A 90 10.33 -9.74 5.32
N ALA A 91 10.25 -9.17 6.54
CA ALA A 91 11.43 -8.89 7.34
C ALA A 91 12.11 -10.16 7.90
N LEU A 92 11.38 -11.26 7.98
CA LEU A 92 11.87 -12.55 8.48
C LEU A 92 12.11 -13.57 7.35
N ALA A 93 12.06 -13.15 6.09
CA ALA A 93 12.21 -14.05 4.95
C ALA A 93 13.62 -14.68 4.91
N PRO A 94 13.74 -16.02 4.91
CA PRO A 94 15.03 -16.71 4.92
C PRO A 94 15.71 -16.71 3.54
N ASP A 95 14.97 -16.50 2.47
CA ASP A 95 15.43 -16.55 1.08
C ASP A 95 14.61 -15.60 0.19
N ILE A 96 15.15 -15.32 -1.00
CA ILE A 96 14.56 -14.38 -1.96
C ILE A 96 13.18 -14.84 -2.48
N TYR A 97 12.95 -16.14 -2.64
CA TYR A 97 11.68 -16.66 -3.16
C TYR A 97 10.57 -16.54 -2.13
N THR A 98 10.90 -16.80 -0.86
CA THR A 98 9.99 -16.53 0.26
C THR A 98 9.66 -15.03 0.32
N LEU A 99 10.65 -14.15 0.16
CA LEU A 99 10.43 -12.71 0.11
C LEU A 99 9.49 -12.32 -1.04
N ILE A 100 9.67 -12.88 -2.25
CA ILE A 100 8.78 -12.64 -3.40
C ILE A 100 7.33 -12.99 -3.04
N GLY A 101 7.10 -14.17 -2.44
CA GLY A 101 5.77 -14.60 -2.01
C GLY A 101 5.15 -13.68 -0.95
N MET A 102 5.95 -13.26 0.05
CA MET A 102 5.47 -12.36 1.11
C MET A 102 5.19 -10.95 0.58
N ARG A 103 5.96 -10.45 -0.39
CA ARG A 103 5.69 -9.20 -1.10
C ARG A 103 4.36 -9.23 -1.87
N PHE A 104 4.04 -10.38 -2.47
CA PHE A 104 2.74 -10.60 -3.10
C PHE A 104 1.59 -10.47 -2.08
N LEU A 105 1.68 -11.14 -0.93
CA LEU A 105 0.68 -11.05 0.13
C LEU A 105 0.59 -9.64 0.74
N GLN A 106 1.73 -8.98 0.93
CA GLN A 106 1.80 -7.62 1.45
C GLN A 106 1.05 -6.64 0.53
N ALA A 107 1.28 -6.73 -0.78
CA ALA A 107 0.59 -5.89 -1.76
C ALA A 107 -0.92 -6.17 -1.80
N SER A 108 -1.30 -7.45 -1.69
CA SER A 108 -2.72 -7.85 -1.61
C SER A 108 -3.41 -7.20 -0.42
N GLY A 109 -2.77 -7.17 0.74
CA GLY A 109 -3.28 -6.49 1.92
C GLY A 109 -3.31 -4.96 1.78
N GLY A 110 -2.23 -4.37 1.27
CA GLY A 110 -2.10 -2.91 1.09
C GLY A 110 -3.09 -2.32 0.09
N CYS A 111 -3.55 -3.13 -0.87
CA CYS A 111 -4.57 -2.75 -1.85
C CYS A 111 -5.89 -2.33 -1.20
N ALA A 112 -6.26 -2.92 -0.06
CA ALA A 112 -7.49 -2.61 0.66
C ALA A 112 -7.62 -1.11 0.96
N GLY A 113 -6.53 -0.48 1.42
CA GLY A 113 -6.50 0.95 1.73
C GLY A 113 -6.86 1.81 0.53
N ILE A 114 -6.28 1.53 -0.63
CA ILE A 114 -6.50 2.30 -1.86
C ILE A 114 -7.94 2.16 -2.36
N VAL A 115 -8.45 0.93 -2.45
CA VAL A 115 -9.78 0.66 -3.03
C VAL A 115 -10.88 1.15 -2.10
N ILE A 116 -10.77 0.85 -0.80
CA ILE A 116 -11.81 1.20 0.16
C ILE A 116 -11.84 2.70 0.46
N ALA A 117 -10.67 3.36 0.53
CA ALA A 117 -10.64 4.80 0.68
C ALA A 117 -11.39 5.52 -0.44
N ARG A 118 -11.20 5.10 -1.70
CA ARG A 118 -11.94 5.66 -2.85
C ARG A 118 -13.44 5.37 -2.78
N ALA A 119 -13.83 4.18 -2.33
CA ALA A 119 -15.23 3.82 -2.15
C ALA A 119 -15.89 4.68 -1.06
N VAL A 120 -15.23 4.85 0.10
CA VAL A 120 -15.73 5.68 1.21
C VAL A 120 -15.90 7.14 0.77
N VAL A 121 -14.98 7.70 -0.01
CA VAL A 121 -15.14 9.06 -0.54
C VAL A 121 -16.39 9.17 -1.41
N ARG A 122 -16.64 8.20 -2.28
CA ARG A 122 -17.86 8.20 -3.12
C ARG A 122 -19.15 8.01 -2.34
N ASP A 123 -19.09 7.27 -1.23
CA ASP A 123 -20.25 6.98 -0.39
C ASP A 123 -20.60 8.16 0.53
N LEU A 124 -19.61 8.96 0.96
CA LEU A 124 -19.80 10.02 1.96
C LEU A 124 -19.97 11.42 1.38
N PHE A 125 -19.47 11.67 0.17
CA PHE A 125 -19.37 13.02 -0.38
C PHE A 125 -20.09 13.16 -1.72
N GLU A 126 -20.75 14.31 -1.92
CA GLU A 126 -21.30 14.69 -3.22
C GLU A 126 -20.18 14.97 -4.23
N SER A 127 -20.50 14.91 -5.53
CA SER A 127 -19.53 14.95 -6.63
C SER A 127 -18.45 16.05 -6.50
N ARG A 128 -18.84 17.26 -6.07
CA ARG A 128 -17.91 18.41 -5.94
C ARG A 128 -16.97 18.23 -4.75
N GLU A 129 -17.47 17.76 -3.63
CA GLU A 129 -16.68 17.50 -2.42
C GLU A 129 -15.78 16.27 -2.61
N ALA A 130 -16.31 15.21 -3.25
CA ALA A 130 -15.54 14.03 -3.61
C ALA A 130 -14.34 14.38 -4.51
N ALA A 131 -14.51 15.24 -5.50
CA ALA A 131 -13.40 15.71 -6.34
C ALA A 131 -12.30 16.41 -5.51
N ARG A 132 -12.67 17.24 -4.55
CA ARG A 132 -11.73 17.88 -3.62
C ARG A 132 -11.01 16.87 -2.75
N MET A 133 -11.72 15.85 -2.22
CA MET A 133 -11.13 14.79 -1.43
C MET A 133 -10.13 13.96 -2.24
N PHE A 134 -10.48 13.60 -3.49
CA PHE A 134 -9.56 12.90 -4.38
C PHE A 134 -8.30 13.74 -4.69
N SER A 135 -8.44 15.05 -4.88
CA SER A 135 -7.28 15.93 -5.07
C SER A 135 -6.35 15.94 -3.86
N LEU A 136 -6.89 15.98 -2.64
CA LEU A 136 -6.10 15.90 -1.41
C LEU A 136 -5.41 14.53 -1.26
N MET A 137 -6.12 13.43 -1.57
CA MET A 137 -5.52 12.09 -1.56
C MET A 137 -4.40 11.98 -2.60
N MET A 138 -4.56 12.56 -3.79
CA MET A 138 -3.51 12.61 -4.82
C MET A 138 -2.30 13.42 -4.36
N LEU A 139 -2.50 14.47 -3.58
CA LEU A 139 -1.40 15.26 -3.01
C LEU A 139 -0.58 14.43 -2.02
N VAL A 140 -1.24 13.63 -1.17
CA VAL A 140 -0.57 12.68 -0.27
C VAL A 140 0.17 11.60 -1.07
N MET A 141 -0.47 10.99 -2.07
CA MET A 141 0.19 10.01 -2.95
C MET A 141 1.38 10.60 -3.71
N GLY A 142 1.29 11.84 -4.17
CA GLY A 142 2.39 12.52 -4.88
C GLY A 142 3.57 12.91 -3.98
N SER A 143 3.37 13.04 -2.66
CA SER A 143 4.44 13.28 -1.70
C SER A 143 5.21 11.99 -1.32
N ALA A 144 4.57 10.82 -1.43
CA ALA A 144 5.17 9.54 -1.07
C ALA A 144 6.47 9.24 -1.85
N PRO A 145 6.55 9.40 -3.19
CA PRO A 145 7.77 9.18 -3.96
C PRO A 145 8.94 10.09 -3.57
N ILE A 146 8.67 11.22 -2.93
CA ILE A 146 9.70 12.17 -2.48
C ILE A 146 10.21 11.78 -1.08
N LEU A 147 9.30 11.47 -0.18
CA LEU A 147 9.60 11.22 1.23
C LEU A 147 10.05 9.78 1.51
N ALA A 148 9.46 8.81 0.82
CA ALA A 148 9.68 7.41 1.08
C ALA A 148 11.12 6.93 0.76
N PRO A 149 11.76 7.28 -0.37
CA PRO A 149 13.15 6.90 -0.62
C PRO A 149 14.12 7.51 0.38
N ILE A 150 13.86 8.75 0.83
CA ILE A 150 14.67 9.42 1.85
C ILE A 150 14.57 8.64 3.17
N ALA A 151 13.35 8.32 3.60
CA ALA A 151 13.14 7.52 4.80
C ALA A 151 13.74 6.11 4.67
N GLY A 152 13.56 5.45 3.53
CA GLY A 152 14.14 4.14 3.24
C GLY A 152 15.68 4.17 3.26
N GLY A 153 16.30 5.19 2.68
CA GLY A 153 17.74 5.37 2.69
C GLY A 153 18.32 5.55 4.10
N TYR A 154 17.63 6.34 4.96
CA TYR A 154 18.05 6.51 6.37
C TYR A 154 17.94 5.22 7.20
N LEU A 155 17.02 4.33 6.87
CA LEU A 155 16.86 3.06 7.57
C LEU A 155 17.91 2.01 7.19
N LEU A 156 18.65 2.22 6.10
CA LEU A 156 19.71 1.32 5.61
C LEU A 156 21.11 1.67 6.18
N VAL A 157 21.25 2.80 6.86
CA VAL A 157 22.47 3.27 7.53
C VAL A 157 22.48 2.83 8.99
#